data_f9436f0ac5d4e04087549600338e3ca9
#
_entry.id   f9436f0ac5d4e04087549600338e3ca9
#
_cell.length_a   1.000
_cell.length_b   1.000
_cell.length_c   1.000
_cell.angle_alpha   90.00
_cell.angle_beta   90.00
_cell.angle_gamma   90.00
#
_symmetry.space_group_name_H-M   'P 1'
#
loop_
_entity.id
_entity.type
_entity.pdbx_description
1 polymer ?
#
loop_
_entity_poly.entity_id
_entity_poly.type
_entity_poly.pdbx_seq_one_letter_code
_entity_poly.pdbx_strand_id
1 'polypeptide(L)' 'MSTNFLIQKAREIQIVIDDNATEIEKLDQEIGDGDHIFNVQRGIKLVIELEPTIKDLPVSKALNQIAMKVLS' A
#
# COMPACT_ATOMS: atom_id res chain seq x y z
N MET A 1 -0.80 -15.82 8.55
CA MET A 1 -1.05 -14.38 8.49
C MET A 1 -2.53 -14.13 8.27
N SER A 2 -3.11 -13.20 9.00
CA SER A 2 -4.51 -12.84 8.85
C SER A 2 -4.65 -11.59 7.98
N THR A 3 -5.84 -11.40 7.43
CA THR A 3 -6.15 -10.20 6.66
C THR A 3 -6.06 -8.95 7.54
N ASN A 4 -6.49 -9.03 8.78
CA ASN A 4 -6.36 -7.91 9.73
C ASN A 4 -4.90 -7.54 9.98
N PHE A 5 -4.01 -8.53 10.06
CA PHE A 5 -2.59 -8.31 10.19
C PHE A 5 -2.04 -7.56 8.98
N LEU A 6 -2.45 -7.99 7.78
CA LEU A 6 -2.05 -7.35 6.53
C LEU A 6 -2.47 -5.88 6.51
N ILE A 7 -3.72 -5.60 6.87
CA ILE A 7 -4.24 -4.23 6.91
C ILE A 7 -3.49 -3.38 7.93
N GLN A 8 -3.23 -3.93 9.11
CA GLN A 8 -2.47 -3.23 10.15
C GLN A 8 -1.07 -2.86 9.67
N LYS A 9 -0.39 -3.79 9.01
CA LYS A 9 0.94 -3.53 8.47
C LYS A 9 0.92 -2.49 7.36
N ALA A 10 -0.12 -2.50 6.52
CA ALA A 10 -0.28 -1.48 5.50
C ALA A 10 -0.41 -0.09 6.11
N ARG A 11 -1.17 0.06 7.20
CA ARG A 11 -1.31 1.33 7.91
C ARG A 11 0.01 1.80 8.51
N GLU A 12 0.77 0.88 9.13
CA GLU A 12 2.08 1.19 9.70
C GLU A 12 3.06 1.65 8.63
N ILE A 13 3.08 0.96 7.50
CA ILE A 13 3.94 1.31 6.37
C ILE A 13 3.54 2.67 5.81
N GLN A 14 2.24 2.95 5.70
CA GLN A 14 1.77 4.24 5.23
C GLN A 14 2.31 5.39 6.09
N ILE A 15 2.25 5.24 7.41
CA ILE A 15 2.75 6.27 8.34
C ILE A 15 4.24 6.51 8.11
N VAL A 16 5.04 5.44 8.02
CA VAL A 16 6.48 5.56 7.83
C VAL A 16 6.80 6.23 6.49
N ILE A 17 6.12 5.83 5.43
CA ILE A 17 6.36 6.40 4.10
C ILE A 17 5.93 7.87 4.06
N ASP A 18 4.77 8.20 4.61
CA ASP A 18 4.29 9.58 4.61
C ASP A 18 5.19 10.50 5.43
N ASP A 19 5.69 10.02 6.57
CA ASP A 19 6.61 10.79 7.41
C ASP A 19 7.97 11.04 6.74
N ASN A 20 8.36 10.18 5.82
CA ASN A 20 9.64 10.25 5.12
C ASN A 20 9.49 10.52 3.62
N ALA A 21 8.29 10.90 3.18
CA ALA A 21 7.97 11.01 1.76
C ALA A 21 8.91 11.97 1.02
N THR A 22 9.23 13.11 1.62
CA THR A 22 10.10 14.10 0.98
C THR A 22 11.50 13.53 0.73
N GLU A 23 12.07 12.84 1.71
CA GLU A 23 13.40 12.23 1.58
C GLU A 23 13.40 11.10 0.56
N ILE A 24 12.38 10.26 0.60
CA ILE A 24 12.26 9.13 -0.32
C ILE A 24 12.07 9.62 -1.75
N GLU A 25 11.23 10.63 -1.93
CA GLU A 25 10.99 11.23 -3.25
C GLU A 25 12.27 11.81 -3.82
N LYS A 26 13.06 12.49 -3.00
CA LYS A 26 14.32 13.06 -3.40
C LYS A 26 15.30 11.98 -3.87
N LEU A 27 15.41 10.88 -3.12
CA LEU A 27 16.26 9.77 -3.50
C LEU A 27 15.78 9.11 -4.78
N ASP A 28 14.48 8.96 -4.94
CA ASP A 28 13.88 8.36 -6.13
C ASP A 28 14.16 9.22 -7.36
N GLN A 29 14.10 10.55 -7.24
CA GLN A 29 14.43 11.46 -8.32
C GLN A 29 15.91 11.41 -8.72
N GLU A 30 16.80 11.19 -7.75
CA GLU A 30 18.24 11.08 -8.01
C GLU A 30 18.61 9.78 -8.73
N ILE A 31 17.88 8.68 -8.46
CA ILE A 31 18.21 7.35 -8.95
C ILE A 31 17.31 6.93 -10.10
N GLY A 32 16.07 7.44 -10.15
CA GLY A 32 15.05 7.06 -11.11
C GLY A 32 14.28 8.26 -11.63
N ASP A 33 13.01 8.05 -11.93
CA ASP A 33 12.12 9.04 -12.53
C ASP A 33 11.18 9.74 -11.52
N GLY A 34 11.27 9.40 -10.25
CA GLY A 34 10.46 10.03 -9.21
C GLY A 34 9.07 9.45 -9.03
N ASP A 35 8.74 8.35 -9.70
CA ASP A 35 7.39 7.77 -9.67
C ASP A 35 7.20 6.65 -8.65
N HIS A 36 8.28 6.09 -8.10
CA HIS A 36 8.20 4.90 -7.25
C HIS A 36 7.45 5.15 -5.95
N ILE A 37 7.79 6.24 -5.26
CA ILE A 37 7.13 6.57 -3.98
C ILE A 37 5.63 6.81 -4.19
N PHE A 38 5.27 7.51 -5.25
CA PHE A 38 3.88 7.77 -5.58
C PHE A 38 3.10 6.47 -5.79
N ASN A 39 3.67 5.53 -6.54
CA ASN A 39 3.03 4.24 -6.82
C ASN A 39 2.89 3.38 -5.56
N VAL A 40 3.90 3.38 -4.68
CA VAL A 40 3.85 2.65 -3.42
C VAL A 40 2.76 3.23 -2.52
N GLN A 41 2.70 4.56 -2.38
CA GLN A 41 1.67 5.21 -1.57
C GLN A 41 0.26 4.90 -2.10
N ARG A 42 0.09 4.91 -3.41
CA ARG A 42 -1.18 4.58 -4.04
C ARG A 42 -1.60 3.15 -3.73
N GLY A 43 -0.67 2.20 -3.83
CA GLY A 43 -0.96 0.79 -3.53
C GLY A 43 -1.37 0.58 -2.08
N ILE A 44 -0.64 1.19 -1.15
CA ILE A 44 -0.94 1.08 0.28
C ILE A 44 -2.30 1.72 0.60
N LYS A 45 -2.58 2.87 0.01
CA LYS A 45 -3.86 3.55 0.19
C LYS A 45 -5.02 2.67 -0.27
N LEU A 46 -4.87 1.98 -1.40
CA LEU A 46 -5.89 1.07 -1.91
C LEU A 46 -6.16 -0.09 -0.95
N VAL A 47 -5.12 -0.64 -0.33
CA VAL A 47 -5.29 -1.71 0.67
C VAL A 47 -6.13 -1.20 1.84
N ILE A 48 -5.84 -0.01 2.33
CA ILE A 48 -6.55 0.57 3.46
C ILE A 48 -8.00 0.89 3.09
N GLU A 49 -8.24 1.44 1.91
CA GLU A 49 -9.59 1.75 1.42
C GLU A 49 -10.44 0.50 1.25
N LEU A 50 -9.83 -0.64 0.95
CA LEU A 50 -10.55 -1.91 0.78
C LEU A 50 -10.82 -2.62 2.10
N GLU A 51 -10.37 -2.09 3.24
CA GLU A 51 -10.55 -2.73 4.55
C GLU A 51 -11.97 -3.23 4.80
N PRO A 52 -13.04 -2.41 4.59
CA PRO A 52 -14.41 -2.88 4.84
C PRO A 52 -14.81 -4.08 3.99
N THR A 53 -14.21 -4.20 2.80
CA THR A 53 -14.50 -5.29 1.87
C THR A 53 -13.71 -6.55 2.18
N ILE A 54 -12.44 -6.40 2.60
CA ILE A 54 -11.51 -7.53 2.67
C ILE A 54 -11.27 -8.04 4.09
N LYS A 55 -11.63 -7.28 5.12
CA LYS A 55 -11.26 -7.61 6.51
C LYS A 55 -11.73 -8.99 6.98
N ASP A 56 -12.85 -9.45 6.45
CA ASP A 56 -13.42 -10.75 6.83
C ASP A 56 -13.09 -11.86 5.82
N LEU A 57 -12.29 -11.57 4.80
CA LEU A 57 -11.90 -12.54 3.78
C LEU A 57 -10.61 -13.27 4.19
N PRO A 58 -10.44 -14.52 3.77
CA PRO A 58 -9.12 -15.17 3.85
C PRO A 58 -8.07 -14.37 3.10
N VAL A 59 -6.81 -14.46 3.53
CA VAL A 59 -5.71 -13.69 2.96
C VAL A 59 -5.62 -13.87 1.43
N SER A 60 -5.79 -15.09 0.93
CA SER A 60 -5.72 -15.36 -0.51
C SER A 60 -6.77 -14.57 -1.28
N LYS A 61 -8.00 -14.52 -0.77
CA LYS A 61 -9.08 -13.76 -1.41
C LYS A 61 -8.89 -12.26 -1.26
N ALA A 62 -8.40 -11.83 -0.10
CA ALA A 62 -8.09 -10.41 0.12
C ALA A 62 -7.03 -9.92 -0.85
N LEU A 63 -5.93 -10.67 -1.02
CA LEU A 63 -4.88 -10.32 -1.97
C LEU A 63 -5.39 -10.28 -3.40
N ASN A 64 -6.30 -11.18 -3.75
CA ASN A 64 -6.91 -11.21 -5.08
C ASN A 64 -7.71 -9.92 -5.33
N GLN A 65 -8.51 -9.51 -4.36
CA GLN A 65 -9.30 -8.28 -4.45
C GLN A 65 -8.39 -7.05 -4.60
N ILE A 66 -7.31 -7.00 -3.83
CA ILE A 66 -6.33 -5.91 -3.91
C ILE A 66 -5.72 -5.88 -5.30
N ALA A 67 -5.30 -7.02 -5.83
CA ALA A 67 -4.69 -7.10 -7.14
C ALA A 67 -5.64 -6.62 -8.24
N MET A 68 -6.90 -7.04 -8.17
CA MET A 68 -7.92 -6.61 -9.12
C MET A 68 -8.12 -5.09 -9.08
N LYS A 69 -8.14 -4.51 -7.89
CA LYS A 69 -8.31 -3.06 -7.74
C LYS A 69 -7.11 -2.29 -8.27
N VAL A 70 -5.91 -2.78 -8.04
CA VAL A 70 -4.68 -2.15 -8.54
C VAL A 70 -4.64 -2.16 -10.07
N LEU A 71 -5.14 -3.23 -10.68
CA LEU A 71 -5.14 -3.38 -12.14
C LEU A 71 -6.30 -2.67 -12.83
N SER A 72 -7.27 -2.21 -12.08
CA SER A 72 -8.45 -1.55 -12.67
C SER A 72 -8.21 -0.10 -13.10
#